data_cebebe2c768d23022781b0886c9d2083
#
_entry.id   cebebe2c768d23022781b0886c9d2083
#
_cell.length_a   1.000
_cell.length_b   1.000
_cell.length_c   1.000
_cell.angle_alpha   90.00
_cell.angle_beta   90.00
_cell.angle_gamma   90.00
#
_symmetry.space_group_name_H-M   'P 1'
#
loop_
_entity.id
_entity.type
_entity.pdbx_description
1 polymer ?
#
loop_
_entity_poly.entity_id
_entity_poly.type
_entity_poly.pdbx_seq_one_letter_code
_entity_poly.pdbx_strand_id
1 'polypeptide(L)'
;GDVGCFSFYPTKNLGGFGDGGAIITDNKDIAEEVRMMRNYGSKKTYYFEKVGYNSRLDELQAGLLRVKLKHLDELTAERKKDALSY
;
A
#
# COMPACT_ATOMS: atom_id res chain seq x y z
N GLY A 1 -9.10 -1.63 -14.94
CA GLY A 1 -8.09 -0.63 -15.36
C GLY A 1 -6.69 -1.20 -15.37
N ASP A 2 -5.74 -0.41 -15.80
CA ASP A 2 -4.35 -0.84 -15.89
C ASP A 2 -3.62 -0.82 -14.55
N VAL A 3 -4.06 0.06 -13.64
CA VAL A 3 -3.43 0.27 -12.35
C VAL A 3 -4.50 0.52 -11.28
N GLY A 4 -4.36 -0.12 -10.15
CA GLY A 4 -5.14 0.17 -8.95
C GLY A 4 -4.27 0.80 -7.87
N CYS A 5 -4.80 1.81 -7.18
CA CYS A 5 -4.11 2.47 -6.08
C CYS A 5 -4.93 2.36 -4.81
N PHE A 6 -4.25 2.04 -3.70
CA PHE A 6 -4.87 1.90 -2.39
C PHE A 6 -4.16 2.77 -1.37
N SER A 7 -4.93 3.30 -0.43
CA SER A 7 -4.39 4.02 0.71
C SER A 7 -4.49 3.17 1.97
N PHE A 8 -3.43 3.15 2.75
CA PHE A 8 -3.38 2.53 4.08
C PHE A 8 -3.33 3.57 5.20
N TYR A 9 -3.84 4.78 4.93
CA TYR A 9 -3.99 5.79 5.97
C TYR A 9 -4.79 5.21 7.16
N PRO A 10 -4.50 5.59 8.42
CA PRO A 10 -5.07 4.91 9.60
C PRO A 10 -6.59 4.79 9.65
N THR A 11 -7.32 5.68 9.00
CA THR A 11 -8.79 5.67 8.97
C THR A 11 -9.39 4.76 7.89
N LYS A 12 -8.57 4.21 7.01
CA LYS A 12 -9.05 3.33 5.93
C LYS A 12 -9.44 1.96 6.47
N ASN A 13 -10.21 1.19 5.69
CA ASN A 13 -10.62 -0.16 6.05
C ASN A 13 -9.42 -1.04 6.42
N LEU A 14 -8.35 -0.94 5.65
CA LEU A 14 -7.07 -1.52 5.99
C LEU A 14 -6.10 -0.36 6.24
N GLY A 15 -6.03 0.10 7.49
CA GLY A 15 -5.19 1.23 7.88
C GLY A 15 -3.96 0.80 8.66
N GLY A 16 -2.83 1.43 8.36
CA GLY A 16 -1.60 1.31 9.13
C GLY A 16 -1.57 2.28 10.32
N PHE A 17 -0.42 2.45 10.94
CA PHE A 17 -0.19 3.40 12.02
C PHE A 17 0.42 4.72 11.54
N GLY A 18 0.45 4.93 10.24
CA GLY A 18 0.96 6.12 9.58
C GLY A 18 0.62 6.05 8.11
N ASP A 19 1.26 6.90 7.32
CA ASP A 19 1.04 6.92 5.89
C ASP A 19 1.47 5.61 5.24
N GLY A 20 0.73 5.19 4.26
CA GLY A 20 1.04 4.01 3.48
C GLY A 20 0.07 3.84 2.32
N GLY A 21 0.48 3.05 1.37
CA GLY A 21 -0.35 2.75 0.21
C GLY A 21 0.22 1.61 -0.61
N ALA A 22 -0.55 1.20 -1.60
CA ALA A 22 -0.13 0.17 -2.55
C ALA A 22 -0.60 0.51 -3.95
N ILE A 23 0.15 0.04 -4.91
CA ILE A 23 -0.21 0.05 -6.32
C ILE A 23 -0.25 -1.39 -6.78
N ILE A 24 -1.33 -1.76 -7.46
CA ILE A 24 -1.46 -3.08 -8.08
C ILE A 24 -1.59 -2.94 -9.59
N THR A 25 -0.99 -3.85 -10.32
CA THR A 25 -1.06 -3.90 -11.79
C THR A 25 -0.70 -5.28 -12.30
N ASP A 26 -1.28 -5.67 -13.43
CA ASP A 26 -0.88 -6.88 -14.17
C ASP A 26 0.23 -6.57 -15.18
N ASN A 27 0.52 -5.30 -15.43
CA ASN A 27 1.56 -4.89 -16.36
C ASN A 27 2.91 -4.90 -15.67
N LYS A 28 3.79 -5.80 -16.13
CA LYS A 28 5.12 -5.98 -15.55
C LYS A 28 6.00 -4.73 -15.67
N ASP A 29 5.92 -4.04 -16.80
CA ASP A 29 6.73 -2.83 -17.04
C ASP A 29 6.31 -1.72 -16.08
N ILE A 30 5.02 -1.53 -15.86
CA ILE A 30 4.50 -0.57 -14.88
C ILE A 30 4.97 -0.95 -13.47
N ALA A 31 4.90 -2.22 -13.11
CA ALA A 31 5.34 -2.69 -11.79
C ALA A 31 6.83 -2.41 -11.54
N GLU A 32 7.68 -2.65 -12.54
CA GLU A 32 9.11 -2.37 -12.45
C GLU A 32 9.40 -0.87 -12.34
N GLU A 33 8.72 -0.05 -13.13
CA GLU A 33 8.85 1.41 -13.07
C GLU A 33 8.47 1.95 -11.69
N VAL A 34 7.35 1.50 -11.13
CA VAL A 34 6.91 1.92 -9.81
C VAL A 34 7.88 1.50 -8.71
N ARG A 35 8.41 0.27 -8.78
CA ARG A 35 9.42 -0.19 -7.82
C ARG A 35 10.67 0.67 -7.86
N MET A 36 11.09 1.09 -9.03
CA MET A 36 12.22 1.98 -9.22
C MET A 36 11.92 3.38 -8.68
N MET A 37 10.78 3.95 -9.08
CA MET A 37 10.40 5.32 -8.71
C MET A 37 10.20 5.50 -7.21
N ARG A 38 9.66 4.50 -6.51
CA ARG A 38 9.46 4.57 -5.05
C ARG A 38 10.77 4.58 -4.27
N ASN A 39 11.86 4.16 -4.88
CA ASN A 39 13.18 4.05 -4.29
C ASN A 39 14.20 4.97 -4.99
N TYR A 40 13.89 6.25 -5.07
CA TYR A 40 14.73 7.30 -5.66
C TYR A 40 15.07 7.11 -7.14
N GLY A 41 14.35 6.25 -7.87
CA GLY A 41 14.64 5.92 -9.26
C GLY A 41 15.73 4.86 -9.43
N SER A 42 15.99 4.06 -8.41
CA SER A 42 17.07 3.09 -8.38
C SER A 42 16.56 1.65 -8.33
N LYS A 43 17.10 0.78 -9.17
CA LYS A 43 16.92 -0.68 -9.06
C LYS A 43 17.92 -1.30 -8.08
N LYS A 44 19.07 -0.68 -7.92
CA LYS A 44 20.18 -1.15 -7.11
C LYS A 44 20.68 -0.01 -6.25
N THR A 45 20.97 -0.26 -4.98
CA THR A 45 21.42 0.74 -4.02
C THR A 45 22.56 1.58 -4.60
N TYR A 46 22.39 2.90 -4.55
CA TYR A 46 23.31 3.92 -5.07
C TYR A 46 23.48 3.98 -6.59
N TYR A 47 22.73 3.19 -7.37
CA TYR A 47 22.72 3.26 -8.83
C TYR A 47 21.37 3.80 -9.30
N PHE A 48 21.32 5.08 -9.66
CA PHE A 48 20.09 5.79 -10.01
C PHE A 48 19.95 5.91 -11.53
N GLU A 49 18.87 5.33 -12.06
CA GLU A 49 18.57 5.38 -13.49
C GLU A 49 17.59 6.49 -13.84
N LYS A 50 16.79 6.93 -12.88
CA LYS A 50 15.73 7.94 -13.04
C LYS A 50 15.63 8.83 -11.82
N VAL A 51 14.99 9.98 -12.00
CA VAL A 51 14.51 10.78 -10.87
C VAL A 51 13.28 10.08 -10.29
N GLY A 52 13.29 9.84 -9.00
CA GLY A 52 12.20 9.19 -8.30
C GLY A 52 11.96 9.77 -6.92
N TYR A 53 11.16 9.09 -6.14
CA TYR A 53 10.73 9.53 -4.81
C TYR A 53 11.20 8.56 -3.74
N ASN A 54 11.18 9.00 -2.50
CA ASN A 54 11.20 8.10 -1.36
C ASN A 54 9.73 7.78 -1.00
N SER A 55 9.22 6.69 -1.57
CA SER A 55 7.84 6.24 -1.36
C SER A 55 7.82 4.75 -1.07
N ARG A 56 8.50 4.40 0.02
CA ARG A 56 8.59 3.01 0.48
C ARG A 56 7.64 2.80 1.64
N LEU A 57 7.19 1.55 1.81
CA LEU A 57 6.45 1.15 3.00
C LEU A 57 7.43 0.57 4.00
N ASP A 58 7.47 1.13 5.22
CA ASP A 58 8.32 0.61 6.28
C ASP A 58 7.92 -0.82 6.64
N GLU A 59 8.89 -1.67 6.92
CA GLU A 59 8.64 -3.08 7.28
C GLU A 59 7.78 -3.23 8.53
N LEU A 60 7.94 -2.34 9.49
CA LEU A 60 7.10 -2.31 10.68
C LEU A 60 5.63 -2.05 10.33
N GLN A 61 5.36 -1.08 9.46
CA GLN A 61 4.03 -0.80 8.93
C GLN A 61 3.48 -1.99 8.15
N ALA A 62 4.28 -2.59 7.31
CA ALA A 62 3.90 -3.78 6.54
C ALA A 62 3.53 -4.94 7.46
N GLY A 63 4.27 -5.16 8.54
CA GLY A 63 3.98 -6.17 9.54
C GLY A 63 2.64 -5.94 10.23
N LEU A 64 2.36 -4.70 10.63
CA LEU A 64 1.09 -4.31 11.25
C LEU A 64 -0.09 -4.50 10.29
N LEU A 65 0.09 -4.11 9.02
CA LEU A 65 -0.94 -4.29 7.99
C LEU A 65 -1.23 -5.76 7.73
N ARG A 66 -0.22 -6.63 7.76
CA ARG A 66 -0.41 -8.09 7.62
C ARG A 66 -1.26 -8.67 8.73
N VAL A 67 -1.08 -8.22 9.96
CA VAL A 67 -1.92 -8.64 11.08
C VAL A 67 -3.36 -8.18 10.87
N LYS A 68 -3.56 -6.93 10.53
CA LYS A 68 -4.90 -6.37 10.25
C LYS A 68 -5.57 -7.05 9.06
N LEU A 69 -4.82 -7.39 8.03
CA LEU A 69 -5.35 -8.04 6.83
C LEU A 69 -6.02 -9.39 7.17
N LYS A 70 -5.48 -10.13 8.13
CA LYS A 70 -6.08 -11.39 8.59
C LYS A 70 -7.47 -11.21 9.19
N HIS A 71 -7.76 -10.02 9.71
CA HIS A 71 -9.03 -9.67 10.36
C HIS A 71 -9.89 -8.72 9.54
N LEU A 72 -9.50 -8.43 8.29
CA LEU A 72 -10.16 -7.42 7.46
C LEU A 72 -11.63 -7.72 7.23
N ASP A 73 -11.96 -8.97 6.93
CA ASP A 73 -13.35 -9.37 6.66
C ASP A 73 -14.22 -9.19 7.91
N GLU A 74 -13.70 -9.53 9.08
CA GLU A 74 -14.39 -9.34 10.36
C GLU A 74 -14.63 -7.85 10.64
N LEU A 75 -13.59 -7.02 10.47
CA LEU A 75 -13.69 -5.57 10.69
C LEU A 75 -14.65 -4.91 9.70
N THR A 76 -14.64 -5.34 8.46
CA THR A 76 -15.56 -4.86 7.42
C THR A 76 -17.00 -5.24 7.75
N ALA A 77 -17.22 -6.47 8.23
CA ALA A 77 -18.53 -6.94 8.65
C ALA A 77 -19.08 -6.12 9.84
N GLU A 78 -18.23 -5.80 10.81
CA GLU A 78 -18.60 -4.96 11.95
C GLU A 78 -19.01 -3.56 11.50
N ARG A 79 -18.24 -2.90 10.64
CA ARG A 79 -18.56 -1.59 10.08
C ARG A 79 -19.90 -1.59 9.33
N LYS A 80 -20.15 -2.64 8.56
CA LYS A 80 -21.38 -2.81 7.82
C LYS A 80 -22.57 -2.97 8.78
N LYS A 81 -22.41 -3.76 9.83
CA LYS A 81 -23.40 -3.94 10.88
C LYS A 81 -23.72 -2.63 11.57
N ASP A 82 -22.71 -1.85 11.94
CA ASP A 82 -22.89 -0.55 12.59
C ASP A 82 -23.65 0.41 11.66
N ALA A 83 -23.29 0.45 10.40
CA ALA A 83 -23.97 1.29 9.40
C ALA A 83 -25.48 0.95 9.29
N LEU A 84 -25.82 -0.33 9.36
CA LEU A 84 -27.21 -0.79 9.31
C LEU A 84 -27.98 -0.51 10.59
N SER A 85 -27.29 -0.22 11.70
CA SER A 85 -27.89 0.12 13.00
C SER A 85 -28.32 1.58 13.09
N TYR A 86 -27.82 2.42 12.22
CA TYR A 86 -28.20 3.83 12.13
C TYR A 86 -29.33 3.97 11.12
#